data_3e9756d10a71b10b6dc85086348d2d82
#
_entry.id   3e9756d10a71b10b6dc85086348d2d82
#
_cell.length_a   1.000
_cell.length_b   1.000
_cell.length_c   1.000
_cell.angle_alpha   90.00
_cell.angle_beta   90.00
_cell.angle_gamma   90.00
#
_symmetry.space_group_name_H-M   'P 1'
#
loop_
_entity.id
_entity.type
_entity.pdbx_description
1 polymer ?
#
loop_
_entity_poly.entity_id
_entity_poly.type
_entity_poly.pdbx_seq_one_letter_code
_entity_poly.pdbx_strand_id
1 'polypeptide(L)'
;MVSASNTKHVAHVDSAGGGQVWVDGDILYIGHMRPPSGTTLVDISDPRNPRKITTIPVPPGWHSHKVRAQNGLMIINHERFGQEGPTEFGGGLAIYDTTDPANPRQISKWLTGGKGVHRYDFDGRYAYISPTAEGFVGNIVMILDLIDPENPVEVGRWWIPGQNVGGGEVYPWDNYVSPRCHHPLRMGDRLYVSYWHHGMFILDISDMSRPRAI
;
A
#
# COMPACT_ATOMS: atom_id res chain seq x y z
N MET A 1 -20.49 -2.93 -27.45
CA MET A 1 -19.77 -1.69 -27.81
C MET A 1 -19.46 -0.92 -26.52
N VAL A 2 -18.21 -0.52 -26.33
CA VAL A 2 -17.84 0.40 -25.24
C VAL A 2 -18.12 1.80 -25.73
N SER A 3 -19.01 2.55 -25.05
CA SER A 3 -19.25 3.94 -25.35
C SER A 3 -18.37 4.83 -24.46
N ALA A 4 -17.72 5.83 -25.02
CA ALA A 4 -16.92 6.80 -24.31
C ALA A 4 -17.39 8.21 -24.69
N SER A 5 -17.46 9.12 -23.72
CA SER A 5 -17.74 10.53 -23.92
C SER A 5 -16.60 11.36 -23.34
N ASN A 6 -16.09 12.30 -24.13
CA ASN A 6 -14.96 13.17 -23.76
C ASN A 6 -13.65 12.43 -23.42
N THR A 7 -13.53 11.19 -23.82
CA THR A 7 -12.31 10.38 -23.67
C THR A 7 -11.95 9.71 -24.97
N LYS A 8 -10.66 9.45 -25.18
CA LYS A 8 -10.14 8.74 -26.35
C LYS A 8 -9.20 7.64 -25.88
N HIS A 9 -9.47 6.40 -26.32
CA HIS A 9 -8.54 5.30 -26.12
C HIS A 9 -7.24 5.58 -26.88
N VAL A 10 -6.10 5.50 -26.19
CA VAL A 10 -4.78 5.84 -26.75
C VAL A 10 -3.99 4.56 -27.03
N ALA A 11 -3.90 3.68 -26.05
CA ALA A 11 -3.18 2.42 -26.16
C ALA A 11 -3.67 1.40 -25.13
N HIS A 12 -3.21 0.16 -25.28
CA HIS A 12 -3.47 -0.94 -24.35
C HIS A 12 -2.17 -1.69 -24.03
N VAL A 13 -2.00 -2.07 -22.76
CA VAL A 13 -0.93 -2.95 -22.30
C VAL A 13 -1.56 -4.18 -21.67
N ASP A 14 -1.26 -5.35 -22.22
CA ASP A 14 -1.64 -6.61 -21.59
C ASP A 14 -0.89 -6.80 -20.27
N SER A 15 -1.65 -6.77 -19.18
CA SER A 15 -1.13 -6.97 -17.84
C SER A 15 -2.12 -7.82 -17.04
N ALA A 16 -1.68 -9.00 -16.62
CA ALA A 16 -2.55 -9.95 -15.93
C ALA A 16 -2.93 -9.44 -14.54
N GLY A 17 -4.25 -9.34 -14.26
CA GLY A 17 -4.78 -9.17 -12.91
C GLY A 17 -4.39 -7.87 -12.20
N GLY A 18 -4.46 -6.74 -12.91
CA GLY A 18 -4.12 -5.42 -12.35
C GLY A 18 -4.90 -5.07 -11.08
N GLY A 19 -4.21 -4.56 -10.09
CA GLY A 19 -4.76 -3.96 -8.88
C GLY A 19 -4.76 -2.43 -9.01
N GLN A 20 -3.85 -1.76 -8.31
CA GLN A 20 -3.69 -0.32 -8.40
C GLN A 20 -2.63 0.04 -9.44
N VAL A 21 -2.83 1.19 -10.09
CA VAL A 21 -1.85 1.82 -10.96
C VAL A 21 -1.34 3.11 -10.35
N TRP A 22 -0.09 3.46 -10.67
CA TRP A 22 0.54 4.71 -10.28
C TRP A 22 1.46 5.20 -11.39
N VAL A 23 1.61 6.50 -11.55
CA VAL A 23 2.51 7.10 -12.53
C VAL A 23 3.48 8.03 -11.80
N ASP A 24 4.77 7.88 -12.08
CA ASP A 24 5.83 8.81 -11.69
C ASP A 24 6.74 9.05 -12.91
N GLY A 25 6.79 10.29 -13.38
CA GLY A 25 7.45 10.63 -14.63
C GLY A 25 6.89 9.84 -15.82
N ASP A 26 7.77 9.18 -16.56
CA ASP A 26 7.45 8.38 -17.75
C ASP A 26 7.23 6.89 -17.44
N ILE A 27 7.08 6.54 -16.16
CA ILE A 27 6.90 5.15 -15.71
C ILE A 27 5.50 4.97 -15.12
N LEU A 28 4.79 3.98 -15.66
CA LEU A 28 3.55 3.45 -15.09
C LEU A 28 3.89 2.19 -14.27
N TYR A 29 3.47 2.19 -13.02
CA TYR A 29 3.59 1.08 -12.09
C TYR A 29 2.24 0.41 -11.94
N ILE A 30 2.20 -0.92 -12.03
CA ILE A 30 0.98 -1.73 -11.94
C ILE A 30 1.14 -2.77 -10.84
N GLY A 31 0.40 -2.63 -9.74
CA GLY A 31 0.32 -3.67 -8.72
C GLY A 31 -0.60 -4.80 -9.15
N HIS A 32 -0.29 -6.06 -8.80
CA HIS A 32 -1.06 -7.23 -9.21
C HIS A 32 -1.76 -7.94 -8.05
N MET A 33 -2.98 -8.40 -8.32
CA MET A 33 -3.83 -9.10 -7.34
C MET A 33 -3.39 -10.54 -7.08
N ARG A 34 -2.65 -11.16 -7.99
CA ARG A 34 -2.32 -12.59 -7.90
C ARG A 34 -0.90 -12.90 -8.35
N PRO A 35 -0.23 -13.85 -7.67
CA PRO A 35 1.06 -14.37 -8.13
C PRO A 35 0.94 -15.04 -9.52
N PRO A 36 2.04 -15.19 -10.26
CA PRO A 36 3.41 -14.82 -9.84
C PRO A 36 3.74 -13.33 -9.99
N SER A 37 2.88 -12.53 -10.62
CA SER A 37 3.14 -11.11 -10.83
C SER A 37 2.86 -10.33 -9.54
N GLY A 38 3.84 -9.55 -9.09
CA GLY A 38 3.70 -8.63 -7.96
C GLY A 38 3.50 -7.18 -8.42
N THR A 39 4.52 -6.59 -9.03
CA THR A 39 4.47 -5.21 -9.55
C THR A 39 5.15 -5.13 -10.91
N THR A 40 4.45 -4.58 -11.90
CA THR A 40 4.99 -4.39 -13.27
C THR A 40 5.31 -2.91 -13.49
N LEU A 41 6.46 -2.64 -14.09
CA LEU A 41 6.88 -1.32 -14.55
C LEU A 41 6.73 -1.25 -16.07
N VAL A 42 6.17 -0.14 -16.56
CA VAL A 42 5.87 0.10 -17.97
C VAL A 42 6.38 1.47 -18.36
N ASP A 43 7.16 1.55 -19.41
CA ASP A 43 7.58 2.79 -20.06
C ASP A 43 6.37 3.40 -20.81
N ILE A 44 6.00 4.60 -20.45
CA ILE A 44 4.93 5.41 -21.06
C ILE A 44 5.44 6.74 -21.61
N SER A 45 6.75 6.86 -21.86
CA SER A 45 7.35 8.05 -22.50
C SER A 45 6.70 8.39 -23.84
N ASP A 46 6.28 7.35 -24.59
CA ASP A 46 5.28 7.49 -25.65
C ASP A 46 4.00 6.75 -25.22
N PRO A 47 2.96 7.47 -24.74
CA PRO A 47 1.74 6.84 -24.26
C PRO A 47 0.92 6.12 -25.35
N ARG A 48 1.29 6.30 -26.64
CA ARG A 48 0.68 5.54 -27.74
C ARG A 48 1.35 4.19 -27.97
N ASN A 49 2.58 4.04 -27.50
CA ASN A 49 3.39 2.83 -27.63
C ASN A 49 4.00 2.40 -26.28
N PRO A 50 3.16 2.14 -25.25
CA PRO A 50 3.64 1.76 -23.93
C PRO A 50 4.38 0.42 -23.99
N ARG A 51 5.49 0.31 -23.25
CA ARG A 51 6.34 -0.89 -23.28
C ARG A 51 6.55 -1.43 -21.86
N LYS A 52 6.23 -2.71 -21.67
CA LYS A 52 6.56 -3.38 -20.42
C LYS A 52 8.08 -3.44 -20.26
N ILE A 53 8.59 -2.95 -19.12
CA ILE A 53 10.01 -2.95 -18.77
C ILE A 53 10.34 -4.23 -18.01
N THR A 54 9.74 -4.41 -16.84
CA THR A 54 10.02 -5.54 -15.94
C THR A 54 8.83 -5.86 -15.06
N THR A 55 8.87 -7.01 -14.39
CA THR A 55 7.88 -7.42 -13.39
C THR A 55 8.59 -8.00 -12.17
N ILE A 56 8.36 -7.42 -11.00
CA ILE A 56 8.81 -7.93 -9.71
C ILE A 56 7.82 -9.03 -9.29
N PRO A 57 8.26 -10.27 -9.06
CA PRO A 57 7.37 -11.36 -8.70
C PRO A 57 6.99 -11.35 -7.22
N VAL A 58 5.89 -12.06 -6.91
CA VAL A 58 5.52 -12.46 -5.55
C VAL A 58 5.22 -13.95 -5.50
N PRO A 59 5.47 -14.65 -4.37
CA PRO A 59 5.19 -16.07 -4.25
C PRO A 59 3.69 -16.33 -4.07
N PRO A 60 3.23 -17.61 -4.22
CA PRO A 60 1.86 -18.02 -3.93
C PRO A 60 1.41 -17.58 -2.53
N GLY A 61 0.11 -17.24 -2.39
CA GLY A 61 -0.47 -16.78 -1.12
C GLY A 61 -0.19 -15.33 -0.76
N TRP A 62 0.60 -14.62 -1.56
CA TRP A 62 0.92 -13.22 -1.40
C TRP A 62 0.50 -12.40 -2.60
N HIS A 63 0.24 -11.11 -2.38
CA HIS A 63 0.06 -10.16 -3.46
C HIS A 63 0.74 -8.80 -3.15
N SER A 64 1.03 -8.09 -4.24
CA SER A 64 1.56 -6.74 -4.24
C SER A 64 0.67 -5.87 -5.11
N HIS A 65 -0.59 -5.71 -4.67
CA HIS A 65 -1.64 -5.10 -5.47
C HIS A 65 -1.71 -3.57 -5.36
N LYS A 66 -0.81 -2.99 -4.56
CA LYS A 66 -0.67 -1.55 -4.39
C LYS A 66 0.77 -1.13 -4.63
N VAL A 67 0.91 0.01 -5.29
CA VAL A 67 2.21 0.63 -5.57
C VAL A 67 2.09 2.13 -5.45
N ARG A 68 3.13 2.77 -4.95
CA ARG A 68 3.40 4.19 -5.00
C ARG A 68 4.87 4.39 -5.34
N ALA A 69 5.15 5.39 -6.16
CA ALA A 69 6.51 5.78 -6.49
C ALA A 69 6.60 7.30 -6.55
N GLN A 70 7.73 7.83 -6.14
CA GLN A 70 8.05 9.24 -6.25
C GLN A 70 9.56 9.43 -6.31
N ASN A 71 10.03 10.13 -7.34
CA ASN A 71 11.45 10.48 -7.53
C ASN A 71 12.39 9.26 -7.48
N GLY A 72 11.99 8.14 -8.09
CA GLY A 72 12.78 6.91 -8.13
C GLY A 72 12.74 6.05 -6.86
N LEU A 73 12.01 6.46 -5.83
CA LEU A 73 11.70 5.63 -4.67
C LEU A 73 10.32 5.00 -4.84
N MET A 74 10.26 3.67 -4.93
CA MET A 74 9.02 2.91 -5.06
C MET A 74 8.77 2.12 -3.79
N ILE A 75 7.53 2.14 -3.32
CA ILE A 75 7.05 1.26 -2.26
C ILE A 75 5.92 0.37 -2.77
N ILE A 76 5.95 -0.90 -2.41
CA ILE A 76 4.93 -1.89 -2.74
C ILE A 76 4.48 -2.63 -1.50
N ASN A 77 3.19 -2.98 -1.43
CA ASN A 77 2.70 -3.78 -0.32
C ASN A 77 2.96 -5.26 -0.56
N HIS A 78 3.25 -5.96 0.54
CA HIS A 78 3.14 -7.41 0.61
C HIS A 78 2.04 -7.75 1.62
N GLU A 79 0.95 -8.33 1.13
CA GLU A 79 -0.16 -8.75 1.96
C GLU A 79 -0.47 -10.22 1.71
N ARG A 80 -0.65 -10.97 2.78
CA ARG A 80 -1.04 -12.38 2.72
C ARG A 80 -2.55 -12.49 2.53
N PHE A 81 -2.99 -13.15 1.46
CA PHE A 81 -4.40 -13.36 1.16
C PHE A 81 -4.81 -14.84 1.11
N GLY A 82 -3.84 -15.78 1.08
CA GLY A 82 -4.05 -17.22 1.05
C GLY A 82 -3.33 -17.95 2.19
N GLN A 83 -3.56 -19.25 2.27
CA GLN A 83 -2.87 -20.13 3.21
C GLN A 83 -1.61 -20.76 2.61
N GLU A 84 -1.51 -20.72 1.28
CA GLU A 84 -0.41 -21.28 0.50
C GLU A 84 0.85 -20.41 0.56
N GLY A 85 1.98 -21.01 0.22
CA GLY A 85 3.26 -20.34 0.03
C GLY A 85 4.02 -20.02 1.32
N PRO A 86 5.21 -19.44 1.17
CA PRO A 86 6.17 -19.25 2.24
C PRO A 86 5.70 -18.20 3.25
N THR A 87 5.61 -18.54 4.53
CA THR A 87 5.27 -17.59 5.61
C THR A 87 6.41 -16.63 5.89
N GLU A 88 7.65 -17.08 5.70
CA GLU A 88 8.88 -16.31 5.85
C GLU A 88 9.01 -15.15 4.85
N PHE A 89 8.22 -15.15 3.78
CA PHE A 89 8.16 -14.01 2.87
C PHE A 89 7.78 -12.72 3.59
N GLY A 90 6.93 -12.83 4.61
CA GLY A 90 6.57 -11.75 5.53
C GLY A 90 5.74 -10.64 4.90
N GLY A 91 4.71 -10.20 5.63
CA GLY A 91 3.84 -9.11 5.22
C GLY A 91 4.36 -7.74 5.65
N GLY A 92 4.19 -6.74 4.80
CA GLY A 92 4.66 -5.38 5.09
C GLY A 92 4.74 -4.47 3.87
N LEU A 93 5.76 -3.65 3.83
CA LEU A 93 6.15 -2.85 2.67
C LEU A 93 7.54 -3.28 2.20
N ALA A 94 7.72 -3.42 0.89
CA ALA A 94 9.03 -3.51 0.29
C ALA A 94 9.36 -2.19 -0.41
N ILE A 95 10.57 -1.70 -0.18
CA ILE A 95 11.08 -0.41 -0.65
C ILE A 95 12.12 -0.67 -1.73
N TYR A 96 11.98 0.00 -2.86
CA TYR A 96 12.82 -0.18 -4.03
C TYR A 96 13.38 1.15 -4.54
N ASP A 97 14.64 1.10 -4.97
CA ASP A 97 15.24 2.08 -5.87
C ASP A 97 14.84 1.71 -7.31
N THR A 98 14.18 2.63 -7.99
CA THR A 98 13.74 2.52 -9.38
C THR A 98 14.31 3.62 -10.27
N THR A 99 15.43 4.23 -9.87
CA THR A 99 16.19 5.18 -10.72
C THR A 99 16.62 4.53 -12.03
N ASP A 100 16.89 3.22 -12.02
CA ASP A 100 16.93 2.37 -13.21
C ASP A 100 15.68 1.47 -13.21
N PRO A 101 14.62 1.82 -13.94
CA PRO A 101 13.37 1.05 -13.94
C PRO A 101 13.49 -0.33 -14.60
N ALA A 102 14.57 -0.59 -15.35
CA ALA A 102 14.85 -1.91 -15.91
C ALA A 102 15.40 -2.89 -14.87
N ASN A 103 16.09 -2.36 -13.86
CA ASN A 103 16.73 -3.13 -12.79
C ASN A 103 16.35 -2.58 -11.40
N PRO A 104 15.07 -2.66 -11.02
CA PRO A 104 14.61 -2.17 -9.70
C PRO A 104 15.33 -2.93 -8.58
N ARG A 105 15.99 -2.20 -7.70
CA ARG A 105 16.79 -2.75 -6.61
C ARG A 105 16.06 -2.62 -5.29
N GLN A 106 15.76 -3.75 -4.63
CA GLN A 106 15.18 -3.69 -3.29
C GLN A 106 16.18 -3.08 -2.30
N ILE A 107 15.79 -1.99 -1.65
CA ILE A 107 16.56 -1.31 -0.61
C ILE A 107 16.34 -2.03 0.73
N SER A 108 15.07 -2.15 1.12
CA SER A 108 14.70 -2.71 2.41
C SER A 108 13.31 -3.34 2.38
N LYS A 109 12.92 -3.93 3.51
CA LYS A 109 11.58 -4.44 3.74
C LYS A 109 11.18 -4.17 5.20
N TRP A 110 10.10 -3.41 5.37
CA TRP A 110 9.49 -3.19 6.67
C TRP A 110 8.38 -4.24 6.90
N LEU A 111 8.43 -4.97 8.02
CA LEU A 111 7.51 -6.07 8.34
C LEU A 111 6.52 -5.67 9.43
N THR A 112 5.24 -6.06 9.27
CA THR A 112 4.19 -5.78 10.25
C THR A 112 4.12 -6.77 11.40
N GLY A 113 4.76 -7.93 11.28
CA GLY A 113 4.54 -9.09 12.16
C GLY A 113 3.21 -9.81 11.93
N GLY A 114 2.34 -9.29 11.05
CA GLY A 114 1.03 -9.85 10.73
C GLY A 114 0.86 -10.21 9.25
N LYS A 115 -0.37 -10.06 8.73
CA LYS A 115 -0.68 -10.37 7.32
C LYS A 115 -0.05 -9.40 6.33
N GLY A 116 0.38 -8.23 6.81
CA GLY A 116 0.99 -7.21 5.97
C GLY A 116 0.18 -5.91 5.89
N VAL A 117 0.43 -5.15 4.83
CA VAL A 117 -0.19 -3.84 4.56
C VAL A 117 -1.23 -4.00 3.46
N HIS A 118 -2.47 -3.55 3.72
CA HIS A 118 -3.54 -3.63 2.73
C HIS A 118 -3.49 -2.48 1.74
N ARG A 119 -3.58 -1.24 2.23
CA ARG A 119 -3.51 -0.02 1.40
C ARG A 119 -2.66 1.04 2.09
N TYR A 120 -2.24 2.02 1.30
CA TYR A 120 -1.42 3.12 1.81
C TYR A 120 -1.40 4.30 0.84
N ASP A 121 -1.00 5.44 1.37
CA ASP A 121 -0.56 6.60 0.61
C ASP A 121 0.91 6.88 0.90
N PHE A 122 1.59 7.62 0.00
CA PHE A 122 3.01 7.94 0.11
C PHE A 122 3.26 9.32 -0.51
N ASP A 123 3.96 10.17 0.21
CA ASP A 123 4.23 11.56 -0.19
C ASP A 123 5.69 11.83 -0.56
N GLY A 124 6.49 10.78 -0.74
CA GLY A 124 7.93 10.86 -1.03
C GLY A 124 8.82 10.72 0.19
N ARG A 125 8.27 10.87 1.41
CA ARG A 125 8.96 10.62 2.67
C ARG A 125 8.14 9.75 3.62
N TYR A 126 6.89 10.10 3.86
CA TYR A 126 6.04 9.36 4.80
C TYR A 126 5.11 8.41 4.07
N ALA A 127 5.00 7.19 4.58
CA ALA A 127 4.00 6.23 4.17
C ALA A 127 2.89 6.14 5.23
N TYR A 128 1.66 6.41 4.81
CA TYR A 128 0.45 6.32 5.63
C TYR A 128 -0.22 4.98 5.31
N ILE A 129 -0.10 4.01 6.20
CA ILE A 129 -0.39 2.62 5.88
C ILE A 129 -1.55 2.03 6.69
N SER A 130 -2.19 1.00 6.16
CA SER A 130 -3.21 0.20 6.85
C SER A 130 -2.71 -1.24 7.07
N PRO A 131 -1.83 -1.47 8.07
CA PRO A 131 -1.31 -2.78 8.39
C PRO A 131 -2.23 -3.56 9.32
N THR A 132 -2.07 -4.89 9.31
CA THR A 132 -2.35 -5.69 10.51
C THR A 132 -1.15 -5.58 11.44
N ALA A 133 -1.37 -5.45 12.73
CA ALA A 133 -0.31 -5.31 13.73
C ALA A 133 -0.57 -6.23 14.93
N GLU A 134 0.51 -6.66 15.57
CA GLU A 134 0.41 -7.48 16.78
C GLU A 134 -0.36 -6.75 17.89
N GLY A 135 -1.23 -7.47 18.59
CA GLY A 135 -2.07 -6.92 19.66
C GLY A 135 -3.33 -6.21 19.17
N PHE A 136 -3.52 -6.02 17.86
CA PHE A 136 -4.68 -5.35 17.29
C PHE A 136 -5.59 -6.29 16.52
N VAL A 137 -6.90 -6.04 16.59
CA VAL A 137 -7.88 -6.71 15.73
C VAL A 137 -8.15 -5.84 14.50
N GLY A 138 -8.04 -6.46 13.32
CA GLY A 138 -8.19 -5.77 12.04
C GLY A 138 -6.99 -4.91 11.66
N ASN A 139 -7.16 -4.06 10.66
CA ASN A 139 -6.13 -3.13 10.21
C ASN A 139 -6.27 -1.79 10.96
N ILE A 140 -5.14 -1.19 11.30
CA ILE A 140 -5.06 0.12 11.95
C ILE A 140 -4.43 1.15 11.00
N VAL A 141 -4.39 2.41 11.39
CA VAL A 141 -3.56 3.43 10.74
C VAL A 141 -2.17 3.40 11.35
N MET A 142 -1.14 3.46 10.51
CA MET A 142 0.24 3.64 10.95
C MET A 142 0.96 4.59 9.99
N ILE A 143 1.89 5.36 10.50
CA ILE A 143 2.71 6.30 9.74
C ILE A 143 4.17 5.88 9.86
N LEU A 144 4.82 5.67 8.72
CA LEU A 144 6.25 5.36 8.65
C LEU A 144 7.01 6.56 8.07
N ASP A 145 8.15 6.89 8.65
CA ASP A 145 9.13 7.80 8.06
C ASP A 145 10.15 6.99 7.24
N LEU A 146 10.31 7.33 5.98
CA LEU A 146 11.24 6.73 5.04
C LEU A 146 12.35 7.73 4.65
N ILE A 147 12.68 8.70 5.53
CA ILE A 147 13.81 9.61 5.29
C ILE A 147 15.12 8.83 5.08
N ASP A 148 15.25 7.71 5.78
CA ASP A 148 16.22 6.66 5.53
C ASP A 148 15.46 5.43 5.01
N PRO A 149 15.42 5.20 3.67
CA PRO A 149 14.68 4.08 3.10
C PRO A 149 15.29 2.71 3.41
N GLU A 150 16.54 2.65 3.90
CA GLU A 150 17.14 1.41 4.38
C GLU A 150 16.59 1.00 5.75
N ASN A 151 16.20 1.99 6.58
CA ASN A 151 15.72 1.81 7.94
C ASN A 151 14.40 2.56 8.18
N PRO A 152 13.26 2.14 7.58
CA PRO A 152 11.96 2.76 7.81
C PRO A 152 11.55 2.70 9.28
N VAL A 153 11.09 3.81 9.83
CA VAL A 153 10.73 3.93 11.25
C VAL A 153 9.26 4.27 11.40
N GLU A 154 8.55 3.58 12.30
CA GLU A 154 7.23 3.98 12.72
C GLU A 154 7.30 5.27 13.53
N VAL A 155 6.53 6.29 13.14
CA VAL A 155 6.44 7.58 13.84
C VAL A 155 5.12 7.79 14.54
N GLY A 156 4.05 7.10 14.14
CA GLY A 156 2.76 7.19 14.81
C GLY A 156 1.75 6.17 14.33
N ARG A 157 0.71 5.98 15.15
CA ARG A 157 -0.42 5.09 14.82
C ARG A 157 -1.73 5.62 15.37
N TRP A 158 -2.83 5.19 14.77
CA TRP A 158 -4.17 5.46 15.24
C TRP A 158 -5.10 4.26 14.94
N TRP A 159 -6.06 4.03 15.81
CA TRP A 159 -7.04 2.97 15.71
C TRP A 159 -8.37 3.39 16.34
N ILE A 160 -9.45 2.71 16.00
CA ILE A 160 -10.74 2.89 16.68
C ILE A 160 -10.64 2.22 18.06
N PRO A 161 -11.03 2.91 19.17
CA PRO A 161 -11.03 2.33 20.51
C PRO A 161 -11.76 0.98 20.55
N GLY A 162 -11.11 -0.05 21.10
CA GLY A 162 -11.54 -1.44 21.08
C GLY A 162 -10.72 -2.35 20.15
N GLN A 163 -9.95 -1.80 19.21
CA GLN A 163 -9.07 -2.61 18.37
C GLN A 163 -7.80 -3.09 19.08
N ASN A 164 -7.30 -2.36 20.10
CA ASN A 164 -6.05 -2.69 20.82
C ASN A 164 -6.30 -3.69 21.96
N VAL A 165 -6.64 -4.92 21.59
CA VAL A 165 -6.91 -5.99 22.58
C VAL A 165 -5.66 -6.41 23.33
N GLY A 166 -4.47 -6.34 22.70
CA GLY A 166 -3.19 -6.61 23.35
C GLY A 166 -2.84 -5.57 24.42
N GLY A 167 -3.37 -4.35 24.30
CA GLY A 167 -3.29 -3.28 25.31
C GLY A 167 -4.41 -3.31 26.34
N GLY A 168 -5.28 -4.36 26.32
CA GLY A 168 -6.34 -4.55 27.30
C GLY A 168 -7.67 -3.87 26.93
N GLU A 169 -7.83 -3.33 25.71
CA GLU A 169 -9.11 -2.83 25.28
C GLU A 169 -10.12 -3.96 25.08
N VAL A 170 -11.38 -3.70 25.45
CA VAL A 170 -12.48 -4.62 25.20
C VAL A 170 -12.94 -4.46 23.75
N TYR A 171 -12.95 -5.56 23.00
CA TYR A 171 -13.43 -5.60 21.62
C TYR A 171 -14.95 -5.71 21.58
N PRO A 172 -15.70 -4.66 21.15
CA PRO A 172 -17.16 -4.63 21.28
C PRO A 172 -17.90 -5.13 20.03
N TRP A 173 -17.20 -5.49 18.96
CA TRP A 173 -17.83 -5.83 17.68
C TRP A 173 -17.82 -7.33 17.41
N ASP A 174 -18.80 -7.81 16.63
CA ASP A 174 -18.72 -9.12 16.02
C ASP A 174 -17.79 -9.14 14.78
N ASN A 175 -17.49 -10.34 14.28
CA ASN A 175 -16.57 -10.49 13.15
C ASN A 175 -17.07 -9.89 11.83
N TYR A 176 -18.39 -9.64 11.68
CA TYR A 176 -18.98 -9.09 10.45
C TYR A 176 -18.83 -7.58 10.36
N VAL A 177 -18.81 -6.90 11.50
CA VAL A 177 -18.69 -5.44 11.59
C VAL A 177 -17.36 -4.98 12.17
N SER A 178 -16.37 -5.87 12.22
CA SER A 178 -15.03 -5.59 12.70
C SER A 178 -14.42 -4.38 12.01
N PRO A 179 -13.93 -3.37 12.76
CA PRO A 179 -13.27 -2.22 12.18
C PRO A 179 -11.95 -2.63 11.52
N ARG A 180 -11.77 -2.16 10.28
CA ARG A 180 -10.53 -2.36 9.54
C ARG A 180 -10.22 -1.10 8.76
N CYS A 181 -9.07 -0.48 9.03
CA CYS A 181 -8.57 0.59 8.19
C CYS A 181 -8.42 0.08 6.76
N HIS A 182 -9.03 0.78 5.81
CA HIS A 182 -8.93 0.41 4.40
C HIS A 182 -7.89 1.26 3.67
N HIS A 183 -8.03 2.59 3.72
CA HIS A 183 -7.16 3.47 2.97
C HIS A 183 -6.99 4.82 3.69
N PRO A 184 -5.82 5.12 4.22
CA PRO A 184 -5.46 6.47 4.67
C PRO A 184 -4.94 7.28 3.47
N LEU A 185 -5.47 8.50 3.28
CA LEU A 185 -5.08 9.44 2.22
C LEU A 185 -4.69 10.77 2.85
N ARG A 186 -3.48 11.26 2.58
CA ARG A 186 -2.99 12.52 3.12
C ARG A 186 -3.43 13.73 2.28
N MET A 187 -3.86 14.79 2.96
CA MET A 187 -4.00 16.14 2.39
C MET A 187 -3.54 17.18 3.43
N GLY A 188 -2.38 17.76 3.23
CA GLY A 188 -1.77 18.68 4.18
C GLY A 188 -1.56 18.02 5.55
N ASP A 189 -2.06 18.64 6.62
CA ASP A 189 -1.98 18.12 7.99
C ASP A 189 -3.17 17.24 8.39
N ARG A 190 -3.88 16.68 7.39
CA ARG A 190 -5.01 15.79 7.59
C ARG A 190 -4.82 14.48 6.90
N LEU A 191 -5.32 13.42 7.54
CA LEU A 191 -5.42 12.09 6.98
C LEU A 191 -6.89 11.69 6.90
N TYR A 192 -7.37 11.45 5.68
CA TYR A 192 -8.71 10.96 5.40
C TYR A 192 -8.68 9.45 5.33
N VAL A 193 -9.33 8.82 6.30
CA VAL A 193 -9.19 7.38 6.53
C VAL A 193 -10.52 6.68 6.35
N SER A 194 -10.63 5.82 5.34
CA SER A 194 -11.78 4.94 5.21
C SER A 194 -11.62 3.70 6.07
N TYR A 195 -12.69 3.33 6.77
CA TYR A 195 -12.78 2.12 7.57
C TYR A 195 -13.94 1.23 7.11
N TRP A 196 -13.68 -0.04 6.89
CA TRP A 196 -14.73 -1.02 6.62
C TRP A 196 -15.75 -1.03 7.76
N HIS A 197 -17.03 -0.93 7.40
CA HIS A 197 -18.19 -0.93 8.28
C HIS A 197 -18.30 0.26 9.26
N HIS A 198 -17.30 1.15 9.32
CA HIS A 198 -17.24 2.26 10.27
C HIS A 198 -17.16 3.65 9.61
N GLY A 199 -17.29 3.69 8.27
CA GLY A 199 -17.32 4.95 7.53
C GLY A 199 -15.94 5.58 7.32
N MET A 200 -15.86 6.88 7.50
CA MET A 200 -14.65 7.67 7.26
C MET A 200 -14.30 8.49 8.51
N PHE A 201 -13.03 8.52 8.83
CA PHE A 201 -12.45 9.38 9.87
C PHE A 201 -11.54 10.42 9.24
N ILE A 202 -11.48 11.59 9.84
CA ILE A 202 -10.49 12.61 9.53
C ILE A 202 -9.57 12.71 10.74
N LEU A 203 -8.29 12.52 10.51
CA LEU A 203 -7.30 12.66 11.56
C LEU A 203 -6.48 13.94 11.34
N ASP A 204 -6.23 14.66 12.41
CA ASP A 204 -5.20 15.68 12.49
C ASP A 204 -3.85 14.97 12.67
N ILE A 205 -2.92 15.22 11.75
CA ILE A 205 -1.55 14.69 11.72
C ILE A 205 -0.51 15.80 11.71
N SER A 206 -0.87 16.99 12.20
CA SER A 206 0.10 18.09 12.41
C SER A 206 1.25 17.65 13.33
N ASP A 207 0.95 16.78 14.31
CA ASP A 207 1.91 15.95 15.03
C ASP A 207 1.74 14.49 14.59
N MET A 208 2.61 14.01 13.69
CA MET A 208 2.53 12.66 13.15
C MET A 208 2.74 11.56 14.20
N SER A 209 3.38 11.92 15.35
CA SER A 209 3.55 10.96 16.46
C SER A 209 2.26 10.73 17.25
N ARG A 210 1.27 11.61 17.09
CA ARG A 210 -0.01 11.59 17.83
C ARG A 210 -1.21 11.90 16.94
N PRO A 211 -1.51 11.09 15.93
CA PRO A 211 -2.70 11.29 15.10
C PRO A 211 -3.97 11.32 15.95
N ARG A 212 -4.87 12.28 15.69
CA ARG A 212 -6.12 12.46 16.47
C ARG A 212 -7.32 12.61 15.54
N ALA A 213 -8.39 11.90 15.84
CA ALA A 213 -9.67 12.12 15.15
C ALA A 213 -10.25 13.51 15.49
N ILE A 214 -10.80 14.19 14.46
CA ILE A 214 -11.41 15.52 14.53
C ILE A 214 -12.83 15.53 13.97
#